data_e438701a81a5ff6f18957c43b16b6d6a
#
_entry.id   e438701a81a5ff6f18957c43b16b6d6a
#
_cell.length_a   1.000
_cell.length_b   1.000
_cell.length_c   1.000
_cell.angle_alpha   90.00
_cell.angle_beta   90.00
_cell.angle_gamma   90.00
#
_symmetry.space_group_name_H-M   'P 1'
#
loop_
_entity.id
_entity.type
_entity.pdbx_description
1 polymer ?
#
loop_
_entity_poly.entity_id
_entity_poly.type
_entity_poly.pdbx_seq_one_letter_code
_entity_poly.pdbx_strand_id
1 'polypeptide(L)'
;MKVICFDLDDTLYKEIDYLTSAYREIAQYAAAHCLVDEDSQQRLSEEGYLQMMTAYQQGENAFAALNSRLGLHIPVSDYLTLYRKHVPEIVLSDDVKQLLEFLHQEGVILGLITDGRSVQQRNKLKALGLYSYLENENIVISEEFGSEKPALANYTYFMKRYPECRDFTYVGDNLKKDFLTPNRLGWQTVCLRDDGRNIHKQDGEGVTEEMNAKIWIDRLPELAKLSFPRKR
;
A
#
# COMPACT_ATOMS: atom_id res chain seq x y z
N MET A 1 -22.56 15.72 0.52
CA MET A 1 -21.45 15.11 -0.24
C MET A 1 -20.32 14.84 0.75
N LYS A 2 -19.76 13.65 0.72
CA LYS A 2 -18.61 13.23 1.55
C LYS A 2 -17.54 12.63 0.65
N VAL A 3 -16.28 12.96 0.90
CA VAL A 3 -15.11 12.39 0.20
C VAL A 3 -14.24 11.65 1.22
N ILE A 4 -13.91 10.41 0.95
CA ILE A 4 -12.97 9.62 1.76
C ILE A 4 -11.82 9.20 0.86
N CYS A 5 -10.61 9.68 1.18
CA CYS A 5 -9.38 9.29 0.51
C CYS A 5 -8.63 8.27 1.36
N PHE A 6 -8.19 7.19 0.73
CA PHE A 6 -7.40 6.14 1.35
C PHE A 6 -5.94 6.21 0.88
N ASP A 7 -5.03 5.83 1.76
CA ASP A 7 -3.76 5.25 1.35
C ASP A 7 -3.98 3.82 0.82
N LEU A 8 -3.00 3.25 0.12
CA LEU A 8 -3.09 1.91 -0.43
C LEU A 8 -2.38 0.88 0.46
N ASP A 9 -1.05 1.02 0.56
CA ASP A 9 -0.17 0.06 1.20
C ASP A 9 -0.34 0.08 2.73
N ASP A 10 -0.43 -1.08 3.35
CA ASP A 10 -0.71 -1.26 4.79
C ASP A 10 -2.01 -0.62 5.29
N THR A 11 -2.83 -0.10 4.37
CA THR A 11 -4.16 0.47 4.66
C THR A 11 -5.28 -0.37 4.06
N LEU A 12 -5.42 -0.45 2.73
CA LEU A 12 -6.46 -1.26 2.08
C LEU A 12 -6.12 -2.74 2.02
N TYR A 13 -4.84 -3.06 1.98
CA TYR A 13 -4.28 -4.41 2.04
C TYR A 13 -2.90 -4.36 2.73
N LYS A 14 -2.31 -5.50 3.07
CA LYS A 14 -0.99 -5.53 3.71
C LYS A 14 0.13 -5.58 2.68
N GLU A 15 1.04 -4.59 2.70
CA GLU A 15 2.13 -4.47 1.72
C GLU A 15 3.09 -5.68 1.76
N ILE A 16 3.20 -6.34 2.90
CA ILE A 16 3.98 -7.59 3.04
C ILE A 16 3.48 -8.68 2.08
N ASP A 17 2.18 -8.69 1.71
CA ASP A 17 1.63 -9.66 0.78
C ASP A 17 2.12 -9.39 -0.66
N TYR A 18 2.28 -8.11 -1.04
CA TYR A 18 2.95 -7.74 -2.28
C TYR A 18 4.42 -8.16 -2.29
N LEU A 19 5.15 -7.85 -1.21
CA LEU A 19 6.57 -8.18 -1.08
C LEU A 19 6.80 -9.69 -1.21
N THR A 20 6.02 -10.50 -0.51
CA THR A 20 6.13 -11.97 -0.56
C THR A 20 5.83 -12.52 -1.95
N SER A 21 4.81 -12.01 -2.63
CA SER A 21 4.46 -12.35 -4.01
C SER A 21 5.62 -12.02 -4.97
N ALA A 22 6.16 -10.80 -4.88
CA ALA A 22 7.29 -10.36 -5.72
C ALA A 22 8.57 -11.15 -5.44
N TYR A 23 8.87 -11.46 -4.19
CA TYR A 23 10.06 -12.24 -3.84
C TYR A 23 10.01 -13.67 -4.38
N ARG A 24 8.82 -14.29 -4.46
CA ARG A 24 8.65 -15.59 -5.12
C ARG A 24 9.01 -15.52 -6.60
N GLU A 25 8.49 -14.55 -7.34
CA GLU A 25 8.82 -14.36 -8.76
C GLU A 25 10.31 -14.10 -8.97
N ILE A 26 10.92 -13.26 -8.12
CA ILE A 26 12.35 -12.94 -8.20
C ILE A 26 13.21 -14.19 -7.90
N ALA A 27 12.84 -15.00 -6.94
CA ALA A 27 13.55 -16.24 -6.63
C ALA A 27 13.42 -17.26 -7.76
N GLN A 28 12.26 -17.38 -8.40
CA GLN A 28 12.07 -18.21 -9.60
C GLN A 28 12.93 -17.73 -10.75
N TYR A 29 12.94 -16.42 -11.00
CA TYR A 29 13.80 -15.82 -12.03
C TYR A 29 15.26 -16.12 -11.76
N ALA A 30 15.76 -15.98 -10.54
CA ALA A 30 17.14 -16.26 -10.18
C ALA A 30 17.47 -17.74 -10.35
N ALA A 31 16.62 -18.65 -9.88
CA ALA A 31 16.82 -20.10 -10.01
C ALA A 31 16.89 -20.55 -11.47
N ALA A 32 16.15 -19.90 -12.38
CA ALA A 32 16.21 -20.18 -13.82
C ALA A 32 17.59 -19.85 -14.45
N HIS A 33 18.43 -19.05 -13.79
CA HIS A 33 19.80 -18.79 -14.22
C HIS A 33 20.79 -19.86 -13.74
N CYS A 34 20.36 -20.79 -12.90
CA CYS A 34 21.18 -21.93 -12.47
C CYS A 34 21.12 -23.03 -13.54
N LEU A 35 22.27 -23.56 -13.92
CA LEU A 35 22.39 -24.64 -14.94
C LEU A 35 22.09 -26.01 -14.29
N VAL A 36 20.83 -26.25 -13.93
CA VAL A 36 20.37 -27.48 -13.28
C VAL A 36 19.02 -27.92 -13.91
N ASP A 37 18.57 -29.15 -13.59
CA ASP A 37 17.27 -29.66 -14.02
C ASP A 37 16.09 -28.92 -13.36
N GLU A 38 14.86 -29.08 -13.87
CA GLU A 38 13.66 -28.40 -13.40
C GLU A 38 13.35 -28.64 -11.93
N ASP A 39 13.50 -29.89 -11.44
CA ASP A 39 13.24 -30.23 -10.03
C ASP A 39 14.23 -29.53 -9.10
N SER A 40 15.48 -29.39 -9.55
CA SER A 40 16.52 -28.64 -8.83
C SER A 40 16.27 -27.14 -8.88
N GLN A 41 15.80 -26.60 -10.02
CA GLN A 41 15.41 -25.19 -10.12
C GLN A 41 14.29 -24.83 -9.17
N GLN A 42 13.27 -25.69 -9.05
CA GLN A 42 12.16 -25.46 -8.11
C GLN A 42 12.66 -25.43 -6.66
N ARG A 43 13.54 -26.36 -6.27
CA ARG A 43 14.16 -26.37 -4.93
C ARG A 43 14.98 -25.10 -4.67
N LEU A 44 15.81 -24.69 -5.63
CA LEU A 44 16.61 -23.47 -5.54
C LEU A 44 15.75 -22.21 -5.45
N SER A 45 14.61 -22.18 -6.15
CA SER A 45 13.63 -21.08 -6.04
C SER A 45 13.06 -20.98 -4.62
N GLU A 46 12.61 -22.09 -4.03
CA GLU A 46 12.11 -22.09 -2.65
C GLU A 46 13.19 -21.68 -1.64
N GLU A 47 14.39 -22.22 -1.77
CA GLU A 47 15.53 -21.84 -0.91
C GLU A 47 15.90 -20.36 -1.07
N GLY A 48 15.92 -19.87 -2.30
CA GLY A 48 16.16 -18.46 -2.61
C GLY A 48 15.09 -17.53 -1.99
N TYR A 49 13.82 -17.89 -2.13
CA TYR A 49 12.73 -17.17 -1.49
C TYR A 49 12.87 -17.13 0.04
N LEU A 50 13.12 -18.27 0.67
CA LEU A 50 13.32 -18.33 2.13
C LEU A 50 14.51 -17.48 2.58
N GLN A 51 15.61 -17.49 1.81
CA GLN A 51 16.76 -16.65 2.09
C GLN A 51 16.45 -15.17 1.98
N MET A 52 15.68 -14.76 0.95
CA MET A 52 15.23 -13.37 0.80
C MET A 52 14.36 -12.93 1.98
N MET A 53 13.40 -13.76 2.41
CA MET A 53 12.53 -13.46 3.54
C MET A 53 13.31 -13.35 4.85
N THR A 54 14.30 -14.23 5.06
CA THR A 54 15.19 -14.17 6.24
C THR A 54 15.98 -12.87 6.25
N ALA A 55 16.61 -12.52 5.13
CA ALA A 55 17.36 -11.26 5.01
C ALA A 55 16.47 -10.03 5.25
N TYR A 56 15.25 -10.03 4.68
CA TYR A 56 14.28 -8.96 4.93
C TYR A 56 13.95 -8.81 6.42
N GLN A 57 13.67 -9.90 7.13
CA GLN A 57 13.38 -9.89 8.57
C GLN A 57 14.55 -9.39 9.43
N GLN A 58 15.78 -9.60 8.95
CA GLN A 58 17.02 -9.13 9.60
C GLN A 58 17.42 -7.71 9.20
N GLY A 59 16.66 -7.05 8.32
CA GLY A 59 16.99 -5.73 7.79
C GLY A 59 18.18 -5.73 6.81
N GLU A 60 18.50 -6.89 6.25
CA GLU A 60 19.58 -7.08 5.29
C GLU A 60 19.08 -6.95 3.84
N ASN A 61 20.03 -6.86 2.89
CA ASN A 61 19.70 -6.78 1.47
C ASN A 61 19.29 -8.14 0.92
N ALA A 62 17.98 -8.34 0.72
CA ALA A 62 17.39 -9.59 0.25
C ALA A 62 17.94 -10.04 -1.14
N PHE A 63 18.23 -9.09 -2.05
CA PHE A 63 18.76 -9.42 -3.38
C PHE A 63 20.22 -9.88 -3.31
N ALA A 64 21.01 -9.26 -2.45
CA ALA A 64 22.38 -9.71 -2.20
C ALA A 64 22.40 -11.11 -1.54
N ALA A 65 21.50 -11.35 -0.59
CA ALA A 65 21.35 -12.65 0.06
C ALA A 65 20.93 -13.74 -0.94
N LEU A 66 20.03 -13.45 -1.87
CA LEU A 66 19.62 -14.35 -2.95
C LEU A 66 20.82 -14.72 -3.85
N ASN A 67 21.56 -13.72 -4.35
CA ASN A 67 22.75 -13.94 -5.16
C ASN A 67 23.77 -14.81 -4.44
N SER A 68 24.05 -14.50 -3.18
CA SER A 68 25.00 -15.29 -2.35
C SER A 68 24.53 -16.73 -2.19
N ARG A 69 23.23 -16.94 -1.91
CA ARG A 69 22.67 -18.30 -1.72
C ARG A 69 22.78 -19.17 -2.96
N LEU A 70 22.53 -18.58 -4.15
CA LEU A 70 22.51 -19.31 -5.42
C LEU A 70 23.86 -19.27 -6.17
N GLY A 71 24.89 -18.58 -5.65
CA GLY A 71 26.16 -18.40 -6.34
C GLY A 71 26.07 -17.58 -7.62
N LEU A 72 25.14 -16.61 -7.67
CA LEU A 72 24.84 -15.77 -8.82
C LEU A 72 25.40 -14.34 -8.66
N HIS A 73 25.52 -13.64 -9.78
CA HIS A 73 25.95 -12.23 -9.83
C HIS A 73 24.96 -11.39 -10.65
N ILE A 74 23.65 -11.63 -10.47
CA ILE A 74 22.60 -10.85 -11.15
C ILE A 74 22.60 -9.42 -10.59
N PRO A 75 22.61 -8.37 -11.45
CA PRO A 75 22.57 -6.99 -10.99
C PRO A 75 21.32 -6.70 -10.16
N VAL A 76 21.49 -5.95 -9.07
CA VAL A 76 20.34 -5.52 -8.22
C VAL A 76 19.31 -4.71 -9.02
N SER A 77 19.74 -3.97 -10.05
CA SER A 77 18.85 -3.24 -10.97
C SER A 77 17.83 -4.14 -11.68
N ASP A 78 18.21 -5.38 -11.97
CA ASP A 78 17.36 -6.34 -12.69
C ASP A 78 16.27 -6.87 -11.72
N TYR A 79 16.66 -7.22 -10.50
CA TYR A 79 15.71 -7.58 -9.44
C TYR A 79 14.75 -6.43 -9.10
N LEU A 80 15.26 -5.18 -9.02
CA LEU A 80 14.40 -4.01 -8.80
C LEU A 80 13.43 -3.78 -9.96
N THR A 81 13.84 -4.09 -11.19
CA THR A 81 12.96 -3.99 -12.36
C THR A 81 11.85 -5.02 -12.27
N LEU A 82 12.15 -6.27 -11.92
CA LEU A 82 11.15 -7.30 -11.67
C LEU A 82 10.20 -6.89 -10.53
N TYR A 83 10.76 -6.49 -9.38
CA TYR A 83 9.97 -6.04 -8.24
C TYR A 83 8.96 -4.95 -8.61
N ARG A 84 9.39 -3.93 -9.37
CA ARG A 84 8.54 -2.80 -9.77
C ARG A 84 7.50 -3.15 -10.83
N LYS A 85 7.78 -4.14 -11.69
CA LYS A 85 6.88 -4.59 -12.75
C LYS A 85 6.01 -5.79 -12.35
N HIS A 86 6.25 -6.35 -11.17
CA HIS A 86 5.54 -7.51 -10.66
C HIS A 86 4.02 -7.34 -10.74
N VAL A 87 3.33 -8.36 -11.22
CA VAL A 87 1.87 -8.46 -11.19
C VAL A 87 1.50 -9.31 -9.98
N PRO A 88 1.09 -8.70 -8.86
CA PRO A 88 1.01 -9.42 -7.59
C PRO A 88 -0.21 -10.32 -7.48
N GLU A 89 -0.06 -11.40 -6.73
CA GLU A 89 -1.17 -12.24 -6.26
C GLU A 89 -1.63 -11.73 -4.87
N ILE A 90 -2.36 -10.61 -4.89
CA ILE A 90 -2.93 -9.97 -3.69
C ILE A 90 -4.43 -9.80 -3.84
N VAL A 91 -5.15 -9.83 -2.73
CA VAL A 91 -6.61 -9.68 -2.72
C VAL A 91 -7.04 -8.78 -1.58
N LEU A 92 -8.13 -8.04 -1.79
CA LEU A 92 -8.82 -7.36 -0.69
C LEU A 92 -9.51 -8.41 0.19
N SER A 93 -9.44 -8.21 1.50
CA SER A 93 -10.24 -9.00 2.44
C SER A 93 -11.74 -8.71 2.24
N ASP A 94 -12.58 -9.66 2.59
CA ASP A 94 -14.03 -9.54 2.35
C ASP A 94 -14.65 -8.40 3.18
N ASP A 95 -14.14 -8.13 4.35
CA ASP A 95 -14.60 -7.00 5.18
C ASP A 95 -14.22 -5.63 4.59
N VAL A 96 -13.07 -5.52 3.91
CA VAL A 96 -12.70 -4.31 3.17
C VAL A 96 -13.58 -4.14 1.94
N LYS A 97 -13.84 -5.20 1.17
CA LYS A 97 -14.77 -5.16 0.03
C LYS A 97 -16.16 -4.68 0.47
N GLN A 98 -16.71 -5.29 1.53
CA GLN A 98 -18.00 -4.90 2.08
C GLN A 98 -18.04 -3.44 2.54
N LEU A 99 -16.95 -2.94 3.14
CA LEU A 99 -16.85 -1.53 3.50
C LEU A 99 -16.89 -0.63 2.26
N LEU A 100 -16.09 -0.92 1.23
CA LEU A 100 -16.05 -0.09 0.01
C LEU A 100 -17.41 -0.10 -0.71
N GLU A 101 -18.06 -1.25 -0.81
CA GLU A 101 -19.42 -1.39 -1.34
C GLU A 101 -20.43 -0.57 -0.54
N PHE A 102 -20.40 -0.66 0.78
CA PHE A 102 -21.26 0.12 1.66
C PHE A 102 -21.07 1.63 1.46
N LEU A 103 -19.81 2.11 1.47
CA LEU A 103 -19.51 3.53 1.27
C LEU A 103 -19.98 4.02 -0.10
N HIS A 104 -19.80 3.21 -1.13
CA HIS A 104 -20.29 3.52 -2.48
C HIS A 104 -21.82 3.62 -2.54
N GLN A 105 -22.56 2.69 -1.91
CA GLN A 105 -24.02 2.70 -1.82
C GLN A 105 -24.54 3.92 -1.06
N GLU A 106 -23.81 4.39 -0.04
CA GLU A 106 -24.14 5.61 0.71
C GLU A 106 -23.75 6.91 -0.04
N GLY A 107 -23.31 6.82 -1.29
CA GLY A 107 -22.95 7.98 -2.13
C GLY A 107 -21.68 8.69 -1.69
N VAL A 108 -20.77 8.00 -0.99
CA VAL A 108 -19.45 8.52 -0.65
C VAL A 108 -18.56 8.50 -1.88
N ILE A 109 -17.89 9.61 -2.15
CA ILE A 109 -16.84 9.67 -3.17
C ILE A 109 -15.58 9.05 -2.58
N LEU A 110 -15.10 7.99 -3.22
CA LEU A 110 -13.87 7.31 -2.82
C LEU A 110 -12.69 7.83 -3.62
N GLY A 111 -11.60 8.15 -2.93
CA GLY A 111 -10.33 8.57 -3.49
C GLY A 111 -9.18 7.73 -2.99
N LEU A 112 -8.07 7.76 -3.72
CA LEU A 112 -6.82 7.13 -3.35
C LEU A 112 -5.66 8.12 -3.49
N ILE A 113 -4.78 8.17 -2.49
CA ILE A 113 -3.52 8.92 -2.56
C ILE A 113 -2.42 7.97 -2.09
N THR A 114 -1.58 7.52 -3.03
CA THR A 114 -0.53 6.54 -2.75
C THR A 114 0.82 6.98 -3.31
N ASP A 115 1.88 6.78 -2.53
CA ASP A 115 3.24 7.00 -2.99
C ASP A 115 3.77 5.74 -3.67
N GLY A 116 4.49 5.92 -4.78
CA GLY A 116 5.17 4.82 -5.45
C GLY A 116 5.27 4.98 -6.96
N ARG A 117 5.85 3.96 -7.59
CA ARG A 117 5.99 3.90 -9.05
C ARG A 117 4.65 3.59 -9.71
N SER A 118 4.37 4.28 -10.81
CA SER A 118 3.11 4.16 -11.56
C SER A 118 2.78 2.70 -11.90
N VAL A 119 3.69 2.00 -12.56
CA VAL A 119 3.49 0.60 -12.96
C VAL A 119 3.19 -0.29 -11.75
N GLN A 120 3.94 -0.12 -10.66
CA GLN A 120 3.77 -0.92 -9.45
C GLN A 120 2.40 -0.69 -8.80
N GLN A 121 2.04 0.58 -8.56
CA GLN A 121 0.77 0.91 -7.92
C GLN A 121 -0.42 0.55 -8.82
N ARG A 122 -0.32 0.74 -10.14
CA ARG A 122 -1.35 0.33 -11.10
C ARG A 122 -1.56 -1.20 -11.12
N ASN A 123 -0.49 -1.99 -11.03
CA ASN A 123 -0.58 -3.45 -10.92
C ASN A 123 -1.27 -3.87 -9.61
N LYS A 124 -0.93 -3.24 -8.47
CA LYS A 124 -1.61 -3.47 -7.19
C LYS A 124 -3.10 -3.14 -7.28
N LEU A 125 -3.47 -1.96 -7.81
CA LEU A 125 -4.86 -1.54 -7.98
C LEU A 125 -5.66 -2.54 -8.82
N LYS A 126 -5.06 -3.04 -9.90
CA LYS A 126 -5.69 -4.04 -10.78
C LYS A 126 -5.88 -5.38 -10.05
N ALA A 127 -4.86 -5.89 -9.38
CA ALA A 127 -4.92 -7.15 -8.64
C ALA A 127 -5.96 -7.12 -7.51
N LEU A 128 -6.04 -5.99 -6.79
CA LEU A 128 -7.02 -5.76 -5.73
C LEU A 128 -8.44 -5.47 -6.24
N GLY A 129 -8.65 -5.31 -7.55
CA GLY A 129 -9.96 -4.99 -8.14
C GLY A 129 -10.49 -3.59 -7.77
N LEU A 130 -9.61 -2.66 -7.37
CA LEU A 130 -10.01 -1.35 -6.85
C LEU A 130 -10.64 -0.42 -7.89
N TYR A 131 -10.44 -0.68 -9.19
CA TYR A 131 -11.12 0.06 -10.27
C TYR A 131 -12.64 -0.16 -10.30
N SER A 132 -13.18 -1.13 -9.56
CA SER A 132 -14.62 -1.30 -9.38
C SER A 132 -15.22 -0.29 -8.39
N TYR A 133 -14.39 0.36 -7.58
CA TYR A 133 -14.80 1.29 -6.53
C TYR A 133 -14.30 2.72 -6.75
N LEU A 134 -13.20 2.87 -7.50
CA LEU A 134 -12.49 4.13 -7.69
C LEU A 134 -12.54 4.57 -9.15
N GLU A 135 -12.98 5.79 -9.40
CA GLU A 135 -12.81 6.44 -10.69
C GLU A 135 -11.31 6.77 -10.91
N ASN A 136 -10.82 6.68 -12.15
CA ASN A 136 -9.42 6.96 -12.45
C ASN A 136 -8.96 8.35 -11.99
N GLU A 137 -9.83 9.32 -12.11
CA GLU A 137 -9.60 10.71 -11.70
C GLU A 137 -9.54 10.88 -10.18
N ASN A 138 -9.95 9.88 -9.43
CA ASN A 138 -9.87 9.85 -7.97
C ASN A 138 -8.68 9.03 -7.47
N ILE A 139 -7.74 8.71 -8.36
CA ILE A 139 -6.50 7.98 -8.03
C ILE A 139 -5.32 8.91 -8.24
N VAL A 140 -4.62 9.22 -7.15
CA VAL A 140 -3.38 10.01 -7.13
C VAL A 140 -2.22 9.06 -6.79
N ILE A 141 -1.37 8.80 -7.78
CA ILE A 141 -0.11 8.05 -7.61
C ILE A 141 1.04 9.05 -7.72
N SER A 142 1.95 9.07 -6.76
CA SER A 142 2.97 10.14 -6.64
C SER A 142 3.84 10.30 -7.89
N GLU A 143 4.25 9.20 -8.54
CA GLU A 143 5.05 9.29 -9.78
C GLU A 143 4.26 9.92 -10.94
N GLU A 144 2.95 9.63 -11.07
CA GLU A 144 2.09 10.19 -12.11
C GLU A 144 1.73 11.65 -11.83
N PHE A 145 1.49 11.95 -10.57
CA PHE A 145 1.03 13.25 -10.10
C PHE A 145 2.18 14.27 -9.93
N GLY A 146 3.42 13.77 -9.82
CA GLY A 146 4.60 14.59 -9.62
C GLY A 146 4.75 15.13 -8.19
N SER A 147 4.08 14.52 -7.21
CA SER A 147 4.08 14.97 -5.81
C SER A 147 3.83 13.81 -4.86
N GLU A 148 4.64 13.69 -3.82
CA GLU A 148 4.55 12.66 -2.78
C GLU A 148 3.88 13.21 -1.51
N LYS A 149 3.30 12.32 -0.69
CA LYS A 149 2.84 12.66 0.66
C LYS A 149 4.04 13.07 1.55
N PRO A 150 3.93 14.08 2.38
CA PRO A 150 2.72 14.81 2.78
C PRO A 150 2.48 16.12 1.99
N ALA A 151 2.93 16.26 0.75
CA ALA A 151 2.79 17.52 0.00
C ALA A 151 1.33 17.95 -0.16
N LEU A 152 1.11 19.26 -0.08
CA LEU A 152 -0.21 19.89 -0.09
C LEU A 152 -1.03 19.58 -1.37
N ALA A 153 -0.34 19.46 -2.51
CA ALA A 153 -0.96 19.28 -3.82
C ALA A 153 -1.87 18.04 -3.88
N ASN A 154 -1.44 16.92 -3.29
CA ASN A 154 -2.16 15.65 -3.31
C ASN A 154 -3.57 15.76 -2.70
N TYR A 155 -3.70 16.52 -1.62
CA TYR A 155 -4.96 16.70 -0.88
C TYR A 155 -5.82 17.82 -1.47
N THR A 156 -5.19 18.95 -1.85
CA THR A 156 -5.93 20.08 -2.47
C THR A 156 -6.46 19.72 -3.85
N TYR A 157 -5.92 18.71 -4.52
CA TYR A 157 -6.49 18.15 -5.72
C TYR A 157 -7.96 17.74 -5.52
N PHE A 158 -8.27 16.99 -4.46
CA PHE A 158 -9.63 16.57 -4.15
C PHE A 158 -10.52 17.74 -3.74
N MET A 159 -9.99 18.71 -3.00
CA MET A 159 -10.77 19.92 -2.63
C MET A 159 -11.17 20.75 -3.85
N LYS A 160 -10.27 20.85 -4.84
CA LYS A 160 -10.55 21.55 -6.11
C LYS A 160 -11.51 20.77 -6.99
N ARG A 161 -11.40 19.45 -7.01
CA ARG A 161 -12.27 18.57 -7.80
C ARG A 161 -13.69 18.53 -7.23
N TYR A 162 -13.84 18.64 -5.93
CA TYR A 162 -15.13 18.60 -5.22
C TYR A 162 -15.37 19.87 -4.38
N PRO A 163 -15.51 21.05 -5.02
CA PRO A 163 -15.51 22.33 -4.32
C PRO A 163 -16.71 22.52 -3.39
N GLU A 164 -17.81 21.80 -3.63
CA GLU A 164 -19.01 21.83 -2.78
C GLU A 164 -18.92 20.90 -1.56
N CYS A 165 -17.90 20.02 -1.51
CA CYS A 165 -17.69 19.13 -0.38
C CYS A 165 -17.10 19.91 0.80
N ARG A 166 -17.59 19.62 2.02
CA ARG A 166 -17.08 20.16 3.29
C ARG A 166 -16.68 19.03 4.25
N ASP A 167 -16.90 17.79 3.86
CA ASP A 167 -16.64 16.59 4.67
C ASP A 167 -15.62 15.71 3.96
N PHE A 168 -14.34 15.99 4.25
CA PHE A 168 -13.20 15.23 3.75
C PHE A 168 -12.61 14.38 4.87
N THR A 169 -12.33 13.12 4.57
CA THR A 169 -11.65 12.18 5.47
C THR A 169 -10.44 11.59 4.75
N TYR A 170 -9.34 11.47 5.45
CA TYR A 170 -8.17 10.70 5.01
C TYR A 170 -7.96 9.50 5.93
N VAL A 171 -7.76 8.33 5.34
CA VAL A 171 -7.53 7.06 6.03
C VAL A 171 -6.17 6.52 5.60
N GLY A 172 -5.29 6.25 6.53
CA GLY A 172 -3.94 5.74 6.26
C GLY A 172 -3.37 5.02 7.46
N ASP A 173 -2.10 4.65 7.39
CA ASP A 173 -1.37 3.98 8.48
C ASP A 173 -0.06 4.67 8.85
N ASN A 174 0.54 5.44 7.92
CA ASN A 174 1.89 5.97 8.08
C ASN A 174 1.88 7.35 8.76
N LEU A 175 2.26 7.39 10.06
CA LEU A 175 2.27 8.62 10.85
C LEU A 175 3.16 9.72 10.26
N LYS A 176 4.22 9.36 9.56
CA LYS A 176 5.19 10.34 9.02
C LYS A 176 4.72 10.99 7.71
N LYS A 177 3.75 10.36 7.01
CA LYS A 177 3.33 10.79 5.66
C LYS A 177 1.87 11.20 5.56
N ASP A 178 0.97 10.55 6.31
CA ASP A 178 -0.45 10.54 5.99
C ASP A 178 -1.26 11.68 6.62
N PHE A 179 -0.89 12.15 7.82
CA PHE A 179 -1.85 12.94 8.60
C PHE A 179 -1.49 14.42 8.73
N LEU A 180 -0.22 14.81 8.55
CA LEU A 180 0.23 16.21 8.71
C LEU A 180 -0.60 17.17 7.86
N THR A 181 -0.66 16.94 6.57
CA THR A 181 -1.31 17.85 5.63
C THR A 181 -2.84 17.81 5.70
N PRO A 182 -3.52 16.64 5.73
CA PRO A 182 -4.96 16.64 5.90
C PRO A 182 -5.40 17.23 7.25
N ASN A 183 -4.61 17.07 8.34
CA ASN A 183 -4.88 17.76 9.60
C ASN A 183 -4.86 19.29 9.45
N ARG A 184 -3.83 19.83 8.79
CA ARG A 184 -3.72 21.27 8.51
C ARG A 184 -4.82 21.80 7.62
N LEU A 185 -5.35 20.98 6.72
CA LEU A 185 -6.50 21.31 5.86
C LEU A 185 -7.85 21.16 6.56
N GLY A 186 -7.87 20.72 7.82
CA GLY A 186 -9.11 20.53 8.58
C GLY A 186 -9.87 19.25 8.25
N TRP A 187 -9.28 18.33 7.49
CA TRP A 187 -9.89 17.03 7.21
C TRP A 187 -10.02 16.19 8.49
N GLN A 188 -10.96 15.27 8.49
CA GLN A 188 -10.94 14.18 9.45
C GLN A 188 -9.81 13.21 9.07
N THR A 189 -9.03 12.76 10.05
CA THR A 189 -7.94 11.81 9.82
C THR A 189 -8.15 10.56 10.66
N VAL A 190 -7.98 9.40 10.03
CA VAL A 190 -8.20 8.09 10.64
C VAL A 190 -6.98 7.22 10.39
N CYS A 191 -6.32 6.78 11.45
CA CYS A 191 -5.20 5.84 11.37
C CYS A 191 -5.68 4.42 11.61
N LEU A 192 -5.36 3.53 10.67
CA LEU A 192 -5.46 2.09 10.88
C LEU A 192 -4.25 1.62 11.69
N ARG A 193 -4.48 0.98 12.84
CA ARG A 193 -3.41 0.45 13.67
C ARG A 193 -2.69 -0.70 12.98
N ASP A 194 -1.38 -0.72 13.14
CA ASP A 194 -0.55 -1.86 12.74
C ASP A 194 -0.94 -3.10 13.56
N ASP A 195 -1.26 -4.17 12.89
CA ASP A 195 -1.53 -5.49 13.47
C ASP A 195 -0.24 -6.34 13.63
N GLY A 196 0.92 -5.72 13.44
CA GLY A 196 2.24 -6.35 13.46
C GLY A 196 2.73 -6.81 12.09
N ARG A 197 1.97 -6.55 11.01
CA ARG A 197 2.29 -6.96 9.63
C ARG A 197 2.72 -5.79 8.73
N ASN A 198 2.60 -4.54 9.19
CA ASN A 198 2.99 -3.37 8.40
C ASN A 198 4.50 -3.38 8.14
N ILE A 199 4.89 -2.99 6.93
CA ILE A 199 6.30 -2.81 6.58
C ILE A 199 6.88 -1.61 7.33
N HIS A 200 6.10 -0.52 7.44
CA HIS A 200 6.47 0.66 8.19
C HIS A 200 5.86 0.63 9.60
N LYS A 201 6.71 0.50 10.61
CA LYS A 201 6.25 0.45 12.00
C LYS A 201 5.69 1.79 12.47
N GLN A 202 4.63 1.73 13.25
CA GLN A 202 3.99 2.88 13.91
C GLN A 202 4.64 3.16 15.29
N ASP A 203 5.98 3.30 15.32
CA ASP A 203 6.76 3.47 16.56
C ASP A 203 6.69 4.88 17.15
N GLY A 204 6.13 5.83 16.42
CA GLY A 204 6.02 7.22 16.86
C GLY A 204 7.33 8.01 16.87
N GLU A 205 8.45 7.41 16.51
CA GLU A 205 9.74 8.10 16.47
C GLU A 205 9.76 9.22 15.43
N GLY A 206 10.05 10.45 15.86
CA GLY A 206 10.04 11.64 15.01
C GLY A 206 8.65 12.15 14.61
N VAL A 207 7.59 11.63 15.23
CA VAL A 207 6.20 12.04 14.99
C VAL A 207 5.83 13.18 15.93
N THR A 208 5.35 14.30 15.36
CA THR A 208 4.82 15.44 16.12
C THR A 208 3.31 15.28 16.37
N GLU A 209 2.73 16.10 17.27
CA GLU A 209 1.29 16.08 17.53
C GLU A 209 0.45 16.30 16.26
N GLU A 210 0.87 17.22 15.39
CA GLU A 210 0.20 17.50 14.09
C GLU A 210 0.22 16.33 13.12
N MET A 211 1.16 15.39 13.27
CA MET A 211 1.30 14.20 12.44
C MET A 211 0.45 13.03 12.96
N ASN A 212 -0.17 13.16 14.13
CA ASN A 212 -1.06 12.13 14.66
C ASN A 212 -2.45 12.21 14.00
N ALA A 213 -3.03 11.06 13.72
CA ALA A 213 -4.43 11.00 13.30
C ALA A 213 -5.37 11.39 14.44
N LYS A 214 -6.49 12.04 14.11
CA LYS A 214 -7.52 12.42 15.07
C LYS A 214 -8.25 11.21 15.64
N ILE A 215 -8.37 10.14 14.85
CA ILE A 215 -9.07 8.91 15.20
C ILE A 215 -8.17 7.72 14.88
N TRP A 216 -8.24 6.70 15.74
CA TRP A 216 -7.55 5.44 15.53
C TRP A 216 -8.58 4.31 15.50
N ILE A 217 -8.40 3.40 14.55
CA ILE A 217 -9.24 2.20 14.38
C ILE A 217 -8.35 0.97 14.32
N ASP A 218 -8.87 -0.15 14.78
CA ASP A 218 -8.18 -1.45 14.73
C ASP A 218 -8.51 -2.19 13.43
N ARG A 219 -9.66 -1.89 12.83
CA ARG A 219 -10.13 -2.51 11.59
C ARG A 219 -10.86 -1.51 10.71
N LEU A 220 -10.62 -1.55 9.39
CA LEU A 220 -11.26 -0.64 8.43
C LEU A 220 -12.79 -0.61 8.48
N PRO A 221 -13.54 -1.71 8.72
CA PRO A 221 -14.99 -1.66 8.83
C PRO A 221 -15.54 -0.71 9.92
N GLU A 222 -14.73 -0.34 10.91
CA GLU A 222 -15.12 0.65 11.90
C GLU A 222 -15.39 2.04 11.30
N LEU A 223 -14.79 2.33 10.14
CA LEU A 223 -14.99 3.57 9.39
C LEU A 223 -16.47 3.79 9.02
N ALA A 224 -17.23 2.72 8.78
CA ALA A 224 -18.66 2.81 8.50
C ALA A 224 -19.44 3.48 9.65
N LYS A 225 -19.08 3.19 10.91
CA LYS A 225 -19.70 3.78 12.09
C LYS A 225 -19.32 5.24 12.28
N LEU A 226 -18.09 5.61 11.93
CA LEU A 226 -17.58 6.99 12.01
C LEU A 226 -18.20 7.86 10.92
N SER A 227 -18.39 7.30 9.73
CA SER A 227 -18.92 8.00 8.57
C SER A 227 -20.42 8.20 8.65
N PHE A 228 -21.15 7.26 9.26
CA PHE A 228 -22.61 7.24 9.38
C PHE A 228 -23.02 6.85 10.82
N PRO A 229 -22.85 7.76 11.79
CA PRO A 229 -23.29 7.49 13.15
C PRO A 229 -24.79 7.21 13.15
N ARG A 230 -25.20 6.08 13.75
CA ARG A 230 -26.64 5.77 13.89
C ARG A 230 -27.31 6.93 14.61
N LYS A 231 -28.32 7.53 13.98
CA LYS A 231 -29.20 8.48 14.68
C LYS A 231 -29.83 7.71 15.85
N ARG A 232 -29.56 8.18 17.06
CA ARG A 232 -30.25 7.70 18.27
C ARG A 232 -31.71 8.12 18.26
#